data_1d11715015bd7f1322532ad8b472490b
#
_entry.id   1d11715015bd7f1322532ad8b472490b
#
_cell.length_a   1.000
_cell.length_b   1.000
_cell.length_c   1.000
_cell.angle_alpha   90.00
_cell.angle_beta   90.00
_cell.angle_gamma   90.00
#
_symmetry.space_group_name_H-M   'P 1'
#
loop_
_entity.id
_entity.type
_entity.pdbx_description
1 polymer ?
#
loop_
_entity_poly.entity_id
_entity_poly.type
_entity_poly.pdbx_seq_one_letter_code
_entity_poly.pdbx_strand_id
1 'polypeptide(L)'
;LERPDLGRIERGAAADLVAVAVSGFLVGSGSAPPEPLHNLLYANGQAVRLVMTDGRPQVLDGVFVAEEPDRIVSEGGRVAQLIWSRLEEEGWFT
;
A
#
# COMPACT_ATOMS: atom_id res chain seq x y z
N LEU A 1 8.33 11.57 -15.90
CA LEU A 1 8.81 10.25 -16.32
C LEU A 1 8.76 10.12 -17.83
N GLU A 2 9.80 9.56 -18.40
CA GLU A 2 9.88 9.36 -19.85
C GLU A 2 9.24 8.02 -20.28
N ARG A 3 8.12 7.67 -19.64
CA ARG A 3 7.36 6.45 -19.90
C ARG A 3 5.91 6.83 -20.25
N PRO A 4 5.60 6.98 -21.56
CA PRO A 4 4.24 7.36 -21.95
C PRO A 4 3.19 6.27 -21.70
N ASP A 5 3.61 5.04 -21.43
CA ASP A 5 2.75 3.91 -21.09
C ASP A 5 2.31 3.90 -19.62
N LEU A 6 2.82 4.81 -18.79
CA LEU A 6 2.51 4.90 -17.37
C LEU A 6 1.71 6.15 -17.04
N GLY A 7 1.09 6.15 -15.87
CA GLY A 7 0.43 7.32 -15.31
C GLY A 7 -0.93 7.62 -15.91
N ARG A 8 -1.55 6.68 -16.61
CA ARG A 8 -2.88 6.87 -17.22
C ARG A 8 -3.63 5.57 -17.33
N ILE A 9 -4.95 5.68 -17.37
CA ILE A 9 -5.84 4.54 -17.54
C ILE A 9 -6.46 4.66 -18.93
N GLU A 10 -5.85 3.99 -19.89
CA GLU A 10 -6.38 3.93 -21.25
C GLU A 10 -5.85 2.70 -21.98
N ARG A 11 -6.50 2.38 -23.10
CA ARG A 11 -6.07 1.24 -23.92
C ARG A 11 -4.64 1.44 -24.39
N GLY A 12 -3.82 0.39 -24.25
CA GLY A 12 -2.41 0.42 -24.63
C GLY A 12 -1.46 0.89 -23.53
N ALA A 13 -1.96 1.45 -22.43
CA ALA A 13 -1.14 1.80 -21.29
C ALA A 13 -0.85 0.58 -20.42
N ALA A 14 0.25 0.62 -19.67
CA ALA A 14 0.56 -0.42 -18.69
C ALA A 14 -0.49 -0.41 -17.57
N ALA A 15 -0.86 -1.59 -17.11
CA ALA A 15 -1.86 -1.73 -16.04
C ALA A 15 -1.18 -1.60 -14.67
N ASP A 16 -0.82 -0.37 -14.31
CA ASP A 16 -0.33 0.02 -13.00
C ASP A 16 -1.47 0.77 -12.32
N LEU A 17 -2.18 0.09 -11.42
CA LEU A 17 -3.43 0.57 -10.85
C LEU A 17 -3.45 0.39 -9.35
N VAL A 18 -4.11 1.31 -8.65
CA VAL A 18 -4.42 1.17 -7.23
C VAL A 18 -5.90 1.46 -7.05
N ALA A 19 -6.61 0.55 -6.40
CA ALA A 19 -7.99 0.77 -6.00
C ALA A 19 -8.05 0.99 -4.50
N VAL A 20 -8.64 2.11 -4.10
CA VAL A 20 -8.72 2.54 -2.70
C VAL A 20 -10.19 2.63 -2.32
N ALA A 21 -10.56 2.08 -1.16
CA ALA A 21 -11.90 2.22 -0.63
C ALA A 21 -12.13 3.67 -0.20
N VAL A 22 -13.23 4.27 -0.66
CA VAL A 22 -13.57 5.66 -0.34
C VAL A 22 -14.72 5.77 0.66
N SER A 23 -15.03 4.68 1.32
CA SER A 23 -16.02 4.61 2.38
C SER A 23 -15.36 4.25 3.70
N GLY A 24 -15.98 4.61 4.83
CA GLY A 24 -15.47 4.27 6.14
C GLY A 24 -15.37 5.49 7.04
N PHE A 25 -14.99 5.24 8.28
CA PHE A 25 -14.98 6.26 9.32
C PHE A 25 -14.11 7.48 8.99
N LEU A 26 -12.93 7.26 8.41
CA LEU A 26 -11.98 8.34 8.13
C LEU A 26 -12.26 9.11 6.85
N VAL A 27 -13.06 8.54 5.94
CA VAL A 27 -13.35 9.16 4.64
C VAL A 27 -14.79 9.60 4.47
N GLY A 28 -15.59 9.52 5.54
CA GLY A 28 -16.95 10.01 5.52
C GLY A 28 -17.99 9.01 5.96
N SER A 29 -19.24 9.41 5.96
CA SER A 29 -20.36 8.75 6.59
C SER A 29 -21.04 7.68 5.75
N GLY A 30 -20.30 6.88 5.02
CA GLY A 30 -20.84 5.69 4.36
C GLY A 30 -21.45 5.91 2.97
N SER A 31 -21.55 7.12 2.49
CA SER A 31 -21.94 7.42 1.13
C SER A 31 -20.71 7.81 0.30
N ALA A 32 -20.84 7.78 -1.01
CA ALA A 32 -19.76 8.22 -1.88
C ALA A 32 -19.38 9.67 -1.52
N PRO A 33 -18.11 9.97 -1.34
CA PRO A 33 -17.72 11.33 -1.02
C PRO A 33 -18.01 12.26 -2.19
N PRO A 34 -18.38 13.51 -1.92
CA PRO A 34 -18.59 14.47 -2.99
C PRO A 34 -17.32 14.81 -3.75
N GLU A 35 -16.17 14.55 -3.16
CA GLU A 35 -14.88 14.82 -3.78
C GLU A 35 -13.89 13.68 -3.47
N PRO A 36 -13.85 12.64 -4.32
CA PRO A 36 -13.02 11.46 -4.07
C PRO A 36 -11.53 11.76 -3.94
N LEU A 37 -11.01 12.75 -4.68
CA LEU A 37 -9.58 13.09 -4.61
C LEU A 37 -9.21 13.67 -3.25
N HIS A 38 -10.07 14.47 -2.65
CA HIS A 38 -9.83 14.98 -1.30
C HIS A 38 -9.84 13.86 -0.27
N ASN A 39 -10.73 12.89 -0.43
CA ASN A 39 -10.81 11.77 0.49
C ASN A 39 -9.60 10.85 0.39
N LEU A 40 -8.95 10.79 -0.76
CA LEU A 40 -7.72 10.04 -0.91
C LEU A 40 -6.62 10.51 0.04
N LEU A 41 -6.59 11.80 0.37
CA LEU A 41 -5.61 12.35 1.30
C LEU A 41 -5.75 11.79 2.71
N TYR A 42 -6.93 11.34 3.08
CA TYR A 42 -7.23 10.79 4.40
C TYR A 42 -7.24 9.27 4.43
N ALA A 43 -7.09 8.63 3.27
CA ALA A 43 -7.03 7.18 3.19
C ALA A 43 -5.70 6.69 3.78
N ASN A 44 -5.75 5.56 4.47
CA ASN A 44 -4.56 4.89 4.97
C ASN A 44 -4.30 3.61 4.15
N GLY A 45 -3.20 2.93 4.43
CA GLY A 45 -2.82 1.71 3.71
C GLY A 45 -3.85 0.59 3.81
N GLN A 46 -4.68 0.57 4.84
CA GLN A 46 -5.73 -0.44 5.01
C GLN A 46 -6.90 -0.21 4.06
N ALA A 47 -7.05 1.00 3.53
CA ALA A 47 -8.09 1.30 2.56
C ALA A 47 -7.74 0.82 1.14
N VAL A 48 -6.50 0.40 0.91
CA VAL A 48 -6.06 -0.12 -0.38
C VAL A 48 -6.62 -1.51 -0.58
N ARG A 49 -7.41 -1.69 -1.65
CA ARG A 49 -8.07 -2.95 -1.95
C ARG A 49 -7.39 -3.72 -3.07
N LEU A 50 -6.77 -3.01 -4.01
CA LEU A 50 -6.11 -3.61 -5.15
C LEU A 50 -4.87 -2.80 -5.49
N VAL A 51 -3.78 -3.48 -5.73
CA VAL A 51 -2.58 -2.90 -6.34
C VAL A 51 -2.18 -3.81 -7.49
N MET A 52 -2.02 -3.23 -8.66
CA MET A 52 -1.64 -3.97 -9.86
C MET A 52 -0.43 -3.29 -10.49
N THR A 53 0.57 -4.07 -10.83
CA THR A 53 1.79 -3.59 -11.48
C THR A 53 1.96 -4.37 -12.78
N ASP A 54 1.94 -3.67 -13.89
CA ASP A 54 2.04 -4.25 -15.23
C ASP A 54 1.09 -5.43 -15.43
N GLY A 55 -0.15 -5.25 -14.98
CA GLY A 55 -1.20 -6.25 -15.08
C GLY A 55 -1.13 -7.38 -14.07
N ARG A 56 -0.16 -7.37 -13.17
CA ARG A 56 -0.01 -8.41 -12.15
C ARG A 56 -0.52 -7.92 -10.79
N PRO A 57 -1.50 -8.61 -10.21
CA PRO A 57 -1.97 -8.24 -8.88
C PRO A 57 -0.88 -8.41 -7.83
N GLN A 58 -0.69 -7.37 -7.01
CA GLN A 58 0.19 -7.38 -5.85
C GLN A 58 -0.64 -7.45 -4.57
N VAL A 59 -1.76 -6.73 -4.55
CA VAL A 59 -2.74 -6.77 -3.48
C VAL A 59 -4.09 -7.00 -4.14
N LEU A 60 -4.85 -7.96 -3.62
CA LEU A 60 -6.19 -8.29 -4.12
C LEU A 60 -7.12 -8.44 -2.93
N ASP A 61 -8.24 -7.73 -2.97
CA ASP A 61 -9.20 -7.66 -1.85
C ASP A 61 -8.53 -7.28 -0.52
N GLY A 62 -7.54 -6.41 -0.58
CA GLY A 62 -6.81 -5.96 0.59
C GLY A 62 -5.76 -6.92 1.11
N VAL A 63 -5.52 -8.04 0.43
CA VAL A 63 -4.54 -9.06 0.84
C VAL A 63 -3.35 -9.03 -0.13
N PHE A 64 -2.15 -9.00 0.43
CA PHE A 64 -0.93 -9.10 -0.36
C PHE A 64 -0.83 -10.50 -0.97
N VAL A 65 -0.76 -10.58 -2.30
CA VAL A 65 -0.79 -11.86 -3.03
C VAL A 65 0.48 -12.11 -3.83
N ALA A 66 1.39 -11.15 -3.93
CA ALA A 66 2.63 -11.30 -4.69
C ALA A 66 3.60 -12.28 -4.04
N GLU A 67 3.58 -12.34 -2.71
CA GLU A 67 4.40 -13.28 -1.92
C GLU A 67 3.61 -13.70 -0.68
N GLU A 68 4.17 -14.64 0.08
CA GLU A 68 3.56 -15.08 1.33
C GLU A 68 3.67 -13.97 2.39
N PRO A 69 2.54 -13.39 2.85
CA PRO A 69 2.58 -12.28 3.80
C PRO A 69 3.26 -12.62 5.12
N ASP A 70 3.03 -13.82 5.64
CA ASP A 70 3.61 -14.25 6.91
C ASP A 70 5.13 -14.32 6.85
N ARG A 71 5.66 -14.73 5.70
CA ARG A 71 7.11 -14.76 5.49
C ARG A 71 7.70 -13.35 5.52
N ILE A 72 7.03 -12.39 4.90
CA ILE A 72 7.48 -11.00 4.87
C ILE A 72 7.45 -10.40 6.27
N VAL A 73 6.37 -10.63 7.00
CA VAL A 73 6.23 -10.12 8.37
C VAL A 73 7.30 -10.74 9.28
N SER A 74 7.54 -12.04 9.18
CA SER A 74 8.56 -12.73 9.98
C SER A 74 9.96 -12.22 9.67
N GLU A 75 10.28 -12.07 8.40
CA GLU A 75 11.59 -11.59 7.97
C GLU A 75 11.80 -10.13 8.36
N GLY A 76 10.79 -9.30 8.22
CA GLY A 76 10.82 -7.91 8.68
C GLY A 76 11.02 -7.81 10.18
N GLY A 77 10.34 -8.66 10.95
CA GLY A 77 10.50 -8.74 12.39
C GLY A 77 11.92 -9.14 12.81
N ARG A 78 12.49 -10.13 12.10
CA ARG A 78 13.87 -10.56 12.34
C ARG A 78 14.86 -9.43 12.12
N VAL A 79 14.72 -8.71 11.02
CA VAL A 79 15.60 -7.56 10.71
C VAL A 79 15.41 -6.44 11.73
N ALA A 80 14.18 -6.16 12.11
CA ALA A 80 13.90 -5.14 13.14
C ALA A 80 14.55 -5.50 14.46
N GLN A 81 14.51 -6.76 14.86
CA GLN A 81 15.15 -7.23 16.09
C GLN A 81 16.66 -7.03 16.06
N LEU A 82 17.30 -7.30 14.93
CA LEU A 82 18.74 -7.07 14.77
C LEU A 82 19.09 -5.59 14.90
N ILE A 83 18.26 -4.72 14.32
CA ILE A 83 18.47 -3.27 14.40
C ILE A 83 18.34 -2.79 15.85
N TRP A 84 17.29 -3.22 16.54
CA TRP A 84 17.07 -2.85 17.94
C TRP A 84 18.21 -3.31 18.84
N SER A 85 18.68 -4.56 18.67
CA SER A 85 19.78 -5.10 19.44
C SER A 85 21.06 -4.29 19.23
N ARG A 86 21.35 -3.90 18.00
CA ARG A 86 22.51 -3.08 17.67
C ARG A 86 22.44 -1.71 18.32
N LEU A 87 21.27 -1.07 18.26
CA LEU A 87 21.06 0.23 18.88
C LEU A 87 21.23 0.17 20.40
N GLU A 88 20.77 -0.92 21.02
CA GLU A 88 20.92 -1.16 22.44
C GLU A 88 22.40 -1.31 22.82
N GLU A 89 23.17 -2.11 22.06
CA GLU A 89 24.61 -2.28 22.25
C GLU A 89 25.38 -0.96 22.13
N GLU A 90 24.93 -0.07 21.24
CA GLU A 90 25.53 1.24 21.02
C GLU A 90 25.08 2.27 22.05
N GLY A 91 24.21 1.90 22.97
CA GLY A 91 23.79 2.77 24.08
C GLY A 91 22.74 3.81 23.74
N TRP A 92 22.00 3.63 22.65
CA TRP A 92 20.97 4.58 22.21
C TRP A 92 19.80 4.71 23.19
N PHE A 93 19.60 3.74 24.05
CA PHE A 93 18.48 3.69 25.00
C PHE A 93 18.89 3.91 26.46
N THR A 94 20.11 4.32 26.69
CA THR A 94 20.61 4.56 28.04
C THR A 94 20.91 6.02 28.27
#